data_98a79c12761b82392a1e901b4009edf0
#
_entry.id   98a79c12761b82392a1e901b4009edf0
#
_cell.length_a   1.000
_cell.length_b   1.000
_cell.length_c   1.000
_cell.angle_alpha   90.00
_cell.angle_beta   90.00
_cell.angle_gamma   90.00
#
_symmetry.space_group_name_H-M   'P 1'
#
loop_
_entity.id
_entity.type
_entity.pdbx_description
1 polymer ?
#
loop_
_entity_poly.entity_id
_entity_poly.type
_entity_poly.pdbx_seq_one_letter_code
_entity_poly.pdbx_strand_id
1 'polypeptide(L)'
;YPLEEDTGLAEPCMLSADISLEDQLANIGVSFHDKLFELIDESHLDNKDVWKRANLDRKHFSKIQCDQNYHPKKTVMALCIALKLDLEQSKDLLARADWAFSPSSKVDLIVQKAIIDKQYDIMQLNVTLFKYTNEILGV
;
A
#
# COMPACT_ATOMS: atom_id res chain seq x y z
N TYR A 1 12.76 29.82 -4.29
CA TYR A 1 13.01 29.73 -3.84
C TYR A 1 13.23 29.64 -3.15
N PRO A 2 13.24 29.57 -3.34
CA PRO A 2 13.67 29.39 -2.79
C PRO A 2 13.80 29.00 -1.84
N LEU A 3 13.80 28.55 -1.90
CA LEU A 3 13.94 28.19 -1.29
C LEU A 3 13.93 27.88 -0.38
N GLU A 4 13.81 27.91 -0.43
CA GLU A 4 13.89 27.77 0.15
C GLU A 4 13.88 27.46 0.87
N GLU A 5 13.87 27.44 0.80
CA GLU A 5 14.02 27.23 1.24
C GLU A 5 13.87 26.90 1.92
N ASP A 6 13.91 26.81 1.84
CA ASP A 6 13.90 26.49 2.31
C ASP A 6 13.82 25.96 3.03
N THR A 7 13.80 25.78 3.07
CA THR A 7 13.90 25.33 3.51
C THR A 7 13.66 24.59 4.12
N GLY A 8 13.39 24.11 4.05
CA GLY A 8 13.19 23.40 4.16
C GLY A 8 12.57 22.75 4.40
N LEU A 9 12.38 22.45 4.09
CA LEU A 9 11.78 21.96 4.01
C LEU A 9 11.23 21.14 4.12
N ALA A 10 10.95 20.69 3.92
CA ALA A 10 10.69 20.04 3.82
C ALA A 10 10.06 19.54 3.63
N GLU A 11 9.73 19.40 3.05
CA GLU A 11 9.28 19.09 2.64
C GLU A 11 9.05 18.41 2.13
N PRO A 12 8.86 17.99 2.06
CA PRO A 12 8.91 17.43 1.23
C PRO A 12 8.39 17.17 0.41
N CYS A 13 8.11 16.70 0.30
CA CYS A 13 7.93 16.50 -0.86
C CYS A 13 7.75 17.60 -1.47
N MET A 14 8.12 18.31 -1.21
CA MET A 14 8.07 19.30 -1.86
C MET A 14 9.04 19.29 -2.87
N LEU A 15 8.65 19.29 -4.02
CA LEU A 15 9.54 19.42 -5.12
C LEU A 15 10.10 20.81 -5.14
N SER A 16 11.40 20.88 -5.19
CA SER A 16 12.06 22.16 -5.37
C SER A 16 11.95 22.61 -6.83
N ALA A 17 11.75 23.90 -7.06
CA ALA A 17 11.75 24.45 -8.40
C ALA A 17 13.12 24.32 -9.07
N ASP A 18 14.18 24.11 -8.29
CA ASP A 18 15.54 23.96 -8.81
C ASP A 18 15.87 22.57 -9.32
N ILE A 19 15.01 21.59 -9.06
CA ILE A 19 15.23 20.21 -9.49
C ILE A 19 14.75 20.08 -10.93
N SER A 20 15.62 19.65 -11.84
CA SER A 20 15.23 19.43 -13.21
C SER A 20 14.36 18.19 -13.36
N LEU A 21 13.56 18.15 -14.42
CA LEU A 21 12.73 16.98 -14.72
C LEU A 21 13.59 15.75 -14.95
N GLU A 22 14.72 15.89 -15.64
CA GLU A 22 15.63 14.77 -15.88
C GLU A 22 16.15 14.19 -14.58
N ASP A 23 16.51 15.03 -13.62
CA ASP A 23 16.98 14.57 -12.31
C ASP A 23 15.88 13.84 -11.55
N GLN A 24 14.65 14.36 -11.59
CA GLN A 24 13.51 13.71 -10.96
C GLN A 24 13.24 12.33 -11.57
N LEU A 25 13.29 12.23 -12.89
CA LEU A 25 13.06 10.95 -13.58
C LEU A 25 14.19 9.96 -13.34
N ALA A 26 15.42 10.44 -13.22
CA ALA A 26 16.57 9.58 -12.92
C ALA A 26 16.51 9.01 -11.51
N ASN A 27 15.80 9.68 -10.59
CA ASN A 27 15.68 9.26 -9.19
C ASN A 27 14.27 8.73 -8.87
N ILE A 28 13.55 8.29 -9.89
CA ILE A 28 12.22 7.72 -9.68
C ILE A 28 12.30 6.52 -8.75
N GLY A 29 11.33 6.42 -7.83
CA GLY A 29 11.33 5.35 -6.85
C GLY A 29 10.97 3.99 -7.44
N VAL A 30 11.12 2.97 -6.63
CA VAL A 30 10.76 1.60 -6.97
C VAL A 30 9.26 1.53 -7.25
N SER A 31 8.84 0.79 -8.29
CA SER A 31 7.43 0.63 -8.64
C SER A 31 6.66 -0.13 -7.55
N PHE A 32 5.33 -0.05 -7.62
CA PHE A 32 4.48 -0.83 -6.72
C PHE A 32 4.82 -2.33 -6.79
N HIS A 33 4.90 -2.86 -8.01
CA HIS A 33 5.15 -4.29 -8.23
C HIS A 33 6.49 -4.71 -7.60
N ASP A 34 7.55 -3.97 -7.89
CA ASP A 34 8.88 -4.30 -7.37
C ASP A 34 8.93 -4.14 -5.85
N LYS A 35 8.30 -3.10 -5.32
CA LYS A 35 8.26 -2.88 -3.87
C LYS A 35 7.48 -3.98 -3.16
N LEU A 36 6.36 -4.40 -3.74
CA LEU A 36 5.55 -5.48 -3.18
C LEU A 36 6.38 -6.76 -3.04
N PHE A 37 7.08 -7.17 -4.09
CA PHE A 37 7.84 -8.41 -4.05
C PHE A 37 9.11 -8.29 -3.21
N GLU A 38 9.68 -7.10 -3.08
CA GLU A 38 10.74 -6.83 -2.11
C GLU A 38 10.23 -7.04 -0.68
N LEU A 39 9.04 -6.53 -0.35
CA LEU A 39 8.43 -6.71 0.96
C LEU A 39 8.10 -8.17 1.25
N ILE A 40 7.64 -8.91 0.23
CA ILE A 40 7.35 -10.34 0.37
C ILE A 40 8.64 -11.10 0.68
N ASP A 41 9.73 -10.80 -0.01
CA ASP A 41 11.03 -11.43 0.25
C ASP A 41 11.51 -11.12 1.67
N GLU A 42 11.37 -9.88 2.12
CA GLU A 42 11.77 -9.47 3.47
C GLU A 42 10.95 -10.15 4.55
N SER A 43 9.70 -10.51 4.25
CA SER A 43 8.80 -11.15 5.21
C SER A 43 9.13 -12.62 5.42
N HIS A 44 9.91 -13.23 4.52
CA HIS A 44 10.22 -14.66 4.50
C HIS A 44 8.99 -15.56 4.37
N LEU A 45 7.88 -15.02 3.88
CA LEU A 45 6.66 -15.79 3.63
C LEU A 45 6.66 -16.34 2.20
N ASP A 46 6.07 -17.53 2.02
CA ASP A 46 5.81 -18.07 0.70
C ASP A 46 4.69 -17.26 0.03
N ASN A 47 4.69 -17.24 -1.30
CA ASN A 47 3.61 -16.58 -2.03
C ASN A 47 2.23 -17.10 -1.62
N LYS A 48 2.12 -18.41 -1.37
CA LYS A 48 0.88 -19.03 -0.93
C LYS A 48 0.40 -18.48 0.40
N ASP A 49 1.31 -18.28 1.36
CA ASP A 49 0.96 -17.70 2.65
C ASP A 49 0.52 -16.25 2.49
N VAL A 50 1.18 -15.50 1.62
CA VAL A 50 0.83 -14.10 1.37
C VAL A 50 -0.59 -13.99 0.82
N TRP A 51 -0.93 -14.72 -0.25
CA TRP A 51 -2.25 -14.57 -0.83
C TRP A 51 -3.35 -15.16 0.07
N LYS A 52 -3.05 -16.18 0.85
CA LYS A 52 -4.02 -16.69 1.84
C LYS A 52 -4.29 -15.68 2.94
N ARG A 53 -3.25 -15.05 3.48
CA ARG A 53 -3.39 -14.03 4.52
C ARG A 53 -4.07 -12.76 4.02
N ALA A 54 -4.01 -12.51 2.71
CA ALA A 54 -4.68 -11.37 2.09
C ALA A 54 -6.11 -11.70 1.64
N ASN A 55 -6.57 -12.94 1.91
CA ASN A 55 -7.87 -13.42 1.44
C ASN A 55 -8.01 -13.33 -0.08
N LEU A 56 -6.92 -13.62 -0.79
CA LEU A 56 -6.90 -13.69 -2.24
C LEU A 56 -6.86 -15.15 -2.68
N ASP A 57 -7.22 -15.41 -3.92
CA ASP A 57 -7.03 -16.74 -4.48
C ASP A 57 -5.74 -16.77 -5.32
N ARG A 58 -5.36 -17.97 -5.75
CA ARG A 58 -4.16 -18.19 -6.54
C ARG A 58 -4.19 -17.41 -7.86
N LYS A 59 -5.34 -17.39 -8.52
CA LYS A 59 -5.52 -16.69 -9.80
C LYS A 59 -5.31 -15.20 -9.64
N HIS A 60 -5.88 -14.63 -8.61
CA HIS A 60 -5.78 -13.20 -8.31
C HIS A 60 -4.32 -12.81 -8.06
N PHE A 61 -3.64 -13.62 -7.24
CA PHE A 61 -2.22 -13.36 -6.96
C PHE A 61 -1.34 -13.52 -8.19
N SER A 62 -1.61 -14.53 -9.02
CA SER A 62 -0.91 -14.71 -10.30
C SER A 62 -1.06 -13.50 -11.21
N LYS A 63 -2.25 -12.90 -11.24
CA LYS A 63 -2.48 -11.70 -12.03
C LYS A 63 -1.64 -10.53 -11.52
N ILE A 64 -1.50 -10.38 -10.19
CA ILE A 64 -0.64 -9.37 -9.58
C ILE A 64 0.82 -9.58 -10.00
N GLN A 65 1.28 -10.83 -10.00
CA GLN A 65 2.66 -11.15 -10.39
C GLN A 65 2.94 -10.85 -11.86
N CYS A 66 1.98 -11.12 -12.73
CA CYS A 66 2.18 -11.03 -14.18
C CYS A 66 1.87 -9.66 -14.77
N ASP A 67 1.02 -8.88 -14.12
CA ASP A 67 0.59 -7.58 -14.63
C ASP A 67 1.00 -6.47 -13.66
N GLN A 68 2.05 -5.73 -14.03
CA GLN A 68 2.59 -4.66 -13.21
C GLN A 68 1.61 -3.51 -12.99
N ASN A 69 0.59 -3.41 -13.84
CA ASN A 69 -0.42 -2.35 -13.74
C ASN A 69 -1.66 -2.79 -12.96
N TYR A 70 -1.69 -4.04 -12.49
CA TYR A 70 -2.84 -4.56 -11.75
C TYR A 70 -2.64 -4.38 -10.24
N HIS A 71 -3.23 -3.31 -9.71
CA HIS A 71 -3.13 -3.01 -8.27
C HIS A 71 -4.39 -2.31 -7.74
N PRO A 72 -5.53 -3.01 -7.73
CA PRO A 72 -6.75 -2.44 -7.16
C PRO A 72 -6.55 -2.06 -5.69
N LYS A 73 -7.15 -0.97 -5.26
CA LYS A 73 -6.95 -0.43 -3.92
C LYS A 73 -7.21 -1.45 -2.82
N LYS A 74 -8.33 -2.17 -2.89
CA LYS A 74 -8.68 -3.18 -1.88
C LYS A 74 -7.67 -4.30 -1.83
N THR A 75 -7.14 -4.71 -2.97
CA THR A 75 -6.10 -5.72 -3.05
C THR A 75 -4.82 -5.24 -2.38
N VAL A 76 -4.42 -4.00 -2.63
CA VAL A 76 -3.22 -3.43 -2.00
C VAL A 76 -3.40 -3.36 -0.48
N MET A 77 -4.56 -2.93 -0.01
CA MET A 77 -4.85 -2.90 1.43
C MET A 77 -4.82 -4.30 2.04
N ALA A 78 -5.37 -5.30 1.33
CA ALA A 78 -5.32 -6.68 1.80
C ALA A 78 -3.88 -7.18 1.92
N LEU A 79 -3.03 -6.82 0.97
CA LEU A 79 -1.61 -7.18 1.02
C LEU A 79 -0.88 -6.49 2.16
N CYS A 80 -1.24 -5.24 2.49
CA CYS A 80 -0.68 -4.56 3.65
C CYS A 80 -0.99 -5.33 4.95
N ILE A 81 -2.19 -5.84 5.07
CA ILE A 81 -2.58 -6.66 6.23
C ILE A 81 -1.82 -7.99 6.24
N ALA A 82 -1.73 -8.64 5.09
CA ALA A 82 -1.04 -9.94 4.97
C ALA A 82 0.45 -9.84 5.35
N LEU A 83 1.09 -8.75 4.97
CA LEU A 83 2.51 -8.53 5.21
C LEU A 83 2.79 -7.84 6.55
N LYS A 84 1.75 -7.55 7.31
CA LYS A 84 1.85 -6.90 8.63
C LYS A 84 2.64 -5.60 8.56
N LEU A 85 2.36 -4.78 7.55
CA LEU A 85 3.01 -3.49 7.39
C LEU A 85 2.49 -2.50 8.43
N ASP A 86 3.36 -1.61 8.88
CA ASP A 86 2.92 -0.50 9.73
C ASP A 86 2.22 0.57 8.87
N LEU A 87 1.73 1.62 9.52
CA LEU A 87 0.97 2.66 8.81
C LEU A 87 1.82 3.36 7.74
N GLU A 88 3.07 3.68 8.05
CA GLU A 88 3.96 4.36 7.11
C GLU A 88 4.27 3.48 5.90
N GLN A 89 4.57 2.21 6.12
CA GLN A 89 4.83 1.26 5.04
C GLN A 89 3.58 1.05 4.19
N SER A 90 2.41 0.99 4.83
CA SER A 90 1.14 0.82 4.12
C SER A 90 0.81 2.03 3.25
N LYS A 91 1.04 3.24 3.77
CA LYS A 91 0.86 4.47 3.00
C LYS A 91 1.82 4.52 1.81
N ASP A 92 3.07 4.12 2.02
CA ASP A 92 4.07 4.10 0.96
C ASP A 92 3.67 3.12 -0.15
N LEU A 93 3.25 1.92 0.21
CA LEU A 93 2.85 0.92 -0.79
C LEU A 93 1.62 1.38 -1.56
N LEU A 94 0.62 1.95 -0.88
CA LEU A 94 -0.55 2.50 -1.54
C LEU A 94 -0.18 3.63 -2.52
N ALA A 95 0.71 4.53 -2.08
CA ALA A 95 1.14 5.65 -2.92
C ALA A 95 1.82 5.17 -4.21
N ARG A 96 2.59 4.10 -4.14
CA ARG A 96 3.24 3.53 -5.32
C ARG A 96 2.22 2.93 -6.30
N ALA A 97 1.04 2.58 -5.82
CA ALA A 97 -0.08 2.11 -6.64
C ALA A 97 -1.06 3.24 -7.00
N ASP A 98 -0.67 4.49 -6.77
CA ASP A 98 -1.50 5.68 -7.00
C ASP A 98 -2.73 5.77 -6.10
N TRP A 99 -2.65 5.18 -4.92
CA TRP A 99 -3.73 5.20 -3.95
C TRP A 99 -3.31 5.92 -2.66
N ALA A 100 -4.29 6.29 -1.88
CA ALA A 100 -4.07 6.85 -0.54
C ALA A 100 -5.25 6.47 0.33
N PHE A 101 -5.06 6.44 1.64
CA PHE A 101 -6.18 6.31 2.57
C PHE A 101 -7.03 7.57 2.52
N SER A 102 -8.33 7.40 2.30
CA SER A 102 -9.26 8.50 2.24
C SER A 102 -9.94 8.71 3.59
N PRO A 103 -9.95 9.93 4.12
CA PRO A 103 -10.67 10.21 5.37
C PRO A 103 -12.19 10.14 5.21
N SER A 104 -12.68 10.06 3.97
CA SER A 104 -14.10 9.97 3.67
C SER A 104 -14.58 8.56 3.41
N SER A 105 -13.68 7.57 3.42
CA SER A 105 -14.01 6.17 3.15
C SER A 105 -14.06 5.37 4.44
N LYS A 106 -15.19 4.73 4.71
CA LYS A 106 -15.34 3.86 5.88
C LYS A 106 -14.38 2.68 5.81
N VAL A 107 -14.22 2.09 4.61
CA VAL A 107 -13.29 0.98 4.41
C VAL A 107 -11.88 1.42 4.77
N ASP A 108 -11.44 2.56 4.27
CA ASP A 108 -10.10 3.06 4.53
C ASP A 108 -9.86 3.34 6.01
N LEU A 109 -10.83 3.95 6.68
CA LEU A 109 -10.72 4.25 8.12
C LEU A 109 -10.63 2.98 8.96
N ILE A 110 -11.41 1.96 8.63
CA ILE A 110 -11.40 0.69 9.35
C ILE A 110 -10.06 -0.03 9.13
N VAL A 111 -9.56 -0.04 7.90
CA VAL A 111 -8.27 -0.65 7.58
C VAL A 111 -7.13 0.08 8.30
N GLN A 112 -7.12 1.41 8.28
CA GLN A 112 -6.13 2.19 9.02
C GLN A 112 -6.13 1.87 10.52
N LYS A 113 -7.31 1.80 11.10
CA LYS A 113 -7.46 1.48 12.52
C LYS A 113 -6.88 0.11 12.83
N ALA A 114 -7.16 -0.87 11.99
CA ALA A 114 -6.61 -2.21 12.16
C ALA A 114 -5.07 -2.20 12.11
N ILE A 115 -4.50 -1.46 11.18
CA ILE A 115 -3.04 -1.32 11.05
C ILE A 115 -2.45 -0.64 12.28
N ILE A 116 -3.05 0.44 12.75
CA ILE A 116 -2.60 1.17 13.95
C ILE A 116 -2.64 0.26 15.17
N ASP A 117 -3.67 -0.55 15.31
CA ASP A 117 -3.85 -1.48 16.43
C ASP A 117 -3.09 -2.78 16.23
N LYS A 118 -2.43 -2.94 15.09
CA LYS A 118 -1.66 -4.15 14.74
C LYS A 118 -2.54 -5.40 14.71
N GLN A 119 -3.77 -5.24 14.23
CA GLN A 119 -4.73 -6.33 14.07
C GLN A 119 -4.67 -6.83 12.62
N TYR A 120 -3.79 -7.78 12.38
CA TYR A 120 -3.49 -8.27 11.04
C TYR A 120 -4.22 -9.55 10.65
N ASP A 121 -5.36 -9.81 11.27
CA ASP A 121 -6.22 -10.95 10.93
C ASP A 121 -7.26 -10.48 9.91
N ILE A 122 -7.09 -10.88 8.65
CA ILE A 122 -7.98 -10.46 7.56
C ILE A 122 -9.42 -10.92 7.78
N MET A 123 -9.62 -12.08 8.42
CA MET A 123 -10.96 -12.60 8.64
C MET A 123 -11.72 -11.75 9.65
N GLN A 124 -11.06 -11.36 10.74
CA GLN A 124 -11.66 -10.47 11.74
C GLN A 124 -11.90 -9.08 11.15
N LEU A 125 -10.94 -8.60 10.37
CA LEU A 125 -11.08 -7.31 9.70
C LEU A 125 -12.28 -7.32 8.75
N ASN A 126 -12.47 -8.40 8.00
CA ASN A 126 -13.58 -8.52 7.07
C ASN A 126 -14.92 -8.61 7.78
N VAL A 127 -14.98 -9.24 8.98
CA VAL A 127 -16.19 -9.22 9.81
C VAL A 127 -16.57 -7.79 10.15
N THR A 128 -15.60 -7.00 10.60
CA THR A 128 -15.82 -5.57 10.95
C THR A 128 -16.21 -4.77 9.71
N LEU A 129 -15.49 -4.95 8.60
CA LEU A 129 -15.79 -4.26 7.36
C LEU A 129 -17.20 -4.55 6.86
N PHE A 130 -17.58 -5.82 6.85
CA PHE A 130 -18.91 -6.19 6.37
C PHE A 130 -20.02 -5.60 7.24
N LYS A 131 -19.79 -5.56 8.54
CA LYS A 131 -20.76 -4.99 9.49
C LYS A 131 -21.05 -3.52 9.19
N TYR A 132 -20.02 -2.74 8.82
CA TYR A 132 -20.17 -1.30 8.65
C TYR A 132 -20.29 -0.85 7.20
N THR A 133 -19.85 -1.65 6.24
CA THR A 133 -19.76 -1.20 4.84
C THR A 133 -20.41 -2.17 3.85
N ASN A 134 -20.73 -3.39 4.27
CA ASN A 134 -21.14 -4.50 3.39
C ASN A 134 -20.07 -4.87 2.35
N GLU A 135 -18.82 -4.53 2.63
CA GLU A 135 -17.68 -4.82 1.75
C GLU A 135 -16.63 -5.62 2.51
N ILE A 136 -15.77 -6.31 1.77
CA ILE A 136 -14.65 -7.04 2.35
C ILE A 136 -13.38 -6.78 1.53
N LEU A 137 -12.23 -7.12 2.10
CA LEU A 137 -10.96 -7.13 1.38
C LEU A 137 -10.73 -8.52 0.81
N GLY A 138 -10.08 -8.56 -0.35
CA GLY A 138 -9.76 -9.79 -1.02
C GLY A 138 -10.92 -10.28 -1.90
N VAL A 139 -11.06 -11.57 -1.97
CA VAL A 139 -12.08 -12.21 -2.83
C VAL A 139 -13.17 -12.88 -2.03
#